data_06a624814dffd06631e477e741af64b6
#
_entry.id   06a624814dffd06631e477e741af64b6
#
_cell.length_a   1.000
_cell.length_b   1.000
_cell.length_c   1.000
_cell.angle_alpha   90.00
_cell.angle_beta   90.00
_cell.angle_gamma   90.00
#
_symmetry.space_group_name_H-M   'P 1'
#
loop_
_entity.id
_entity.type
_entity.pdbx_description
1 polymer ?
#
loop_
_entity_poly.entity_id
_entity_poly.type
_entity_poly.pdbx_seq_one_letter_code
_entity_poly.pdbx_strand_id
1 'polypeptide(L)'
;LSNLQRQVLYREDEVDVNKCFLAKRTLLRLNSNVKIVSYECFLTKDNANEIIKDYDLVIDCLDNYKARYVLNDSCVKLKKPFIYGSIGDRKGQLAVFNYGKKPANYRNLFPNEEELVKKGNTNKGVLGILPSIIGSMQVNEAIKIITKQEVTLKDTLFMIDLQNNETMKFFISH
;
A
#
# COMPACT_ATOMS: atom_id res chain seq x y z
N LEU A 1 -15.81 -5.72 -12.72
CA LEU A 1 -16.87 -4.69 -12.52
C LEU A 1 -16.90 -4.13 -11.09
N SER A 2 -16.84 -4.96 -10.04
CA SER A 2 -17.00 -4.53 -8.63
C SER A 2 -15.99 -3.46 -8.13
N ASN A 3 -14.88 -3.28 -8.80
CA ASN A 3 -13.83 -2.33 -8.42
C ASN A 3 -13.94 -0.96 -9.09
N LEU A 4 -14.75 -0.84 -10.16
CA LEU A 4 -14.86 0.40 -10.96
C LEU A 4 -15.38 1.58 -10.14
N GLN A 5 -16.18 1.32 -9.12
CA GLN A 5 -16.70 2.37 -8.22
C GLN A 5 -15.62 3.16 -7.45
N ARG A 6 -14.35 2.69 -7.47
CA ARG A 6 -13.21 3.34 -6.77
C ARG A 6 -11.90 3.35 -7.56
N GLN A 7 -11.75 2.54 -8.59
CA GLN A 7 -10.52 2.44 -9.39
C GLN A 7 -10.62 3.29 -10.66
N VAL A 8 -10.44 4.59 -10.50
CA VAL A 8 -10.64 5.63 -11.54
C VAL A 8 -9.70 5.52 -12.77
N LEU A 9 -8.69 4.66 -12.72
CA LEU A 9 -7.78 4.40 -13.86
C LEU A 9 -8.38 3.49 -14.92
N TYR A 10 -9.51 2.82 -14.63
CA TYR A 10 -10.09 1.78 -15.47
C TYR A 10 -11.51 2.16 -15.89
N ARG A 11 -11.95 1.61 -17.02
CA ARG A 11 -13.27 1.82 -17.61
C ARG A 11 -14.04 0.51 -17.74
N GLU A 12 -15.35 0.60 -17.94
CA GLU A 12 -16.22 -0.57 -18.08
C GLU A 12 -15.90 -1.37 -19.35
N ASP A 13 -15.57 -0.69 -20.45
CA ASP A 13 -15.18 -1.29 -21.73
C ASP A 13 -13.79 -1.95 -21.71
N GLU A 14 -13.05 -1.83 -20.60
CA GLU A 14 -11.71 -2.41 -20.38
C GLU A 14 -11.73 -3.61 -19.43
N VAL A 15 -12.89 -4.14 -19.10
CA VAL A 15 -13.02 -5.36 -18.29
C VAL A 15 -12.31 -6.52 -18.99
N ASP A 16 -11.63 -7.38 -18.20
CA ASP A 16 -10.81 -8.50 -18.63
C ASP A 16 -9.46 -8.15 -19.29
N VAL A 17 -9.12 -6.85 -19.41
CA VAL A 17 -7.80 -6.41 -19.81
C VAL A 17 -6.88 -6.28 -18.59
N ASN A 18 -5.59 -6.59 -18.76
CA ASN A 18 -4.61 -6.54 -17.68
C ASN A 18 -4.51 -5.13 -17.08
N LYS A 19 -4.73 -5.04 -15.74
CA LYS A 19 -4.78 -3.78 -15.00
C LYS A 19 -3.47 -2.99 -15.03
N CYS A 20 -2.32 -3.66 -14.95
CA CYS A 20 -1.04 -2.96 -14.93
C CYS A 20 -0.73 -2.30 -16.28
N PHE A 21 -1.14 -2.92 -17.38
CA PHE A 21 -1.05 -2.34 -18.72
C PHE A 21 -1.97 -1.11 -18.86
N LEU A 22 -3.23 -1.24 -18.45
CA LEU A 22 -4.20 -0.14 -18.49
C LEU A 22 -3.76 1.06 -17.63
N ALA A 23 -3.30 0.79 -16.41
CA ALA A 23 -2.79 1.82 -15.51
C ALA A 23 -1.61 2.58 -16.15
N LYS A 24 -0.62 1.85 -16.68
CA LYS A 24 0.53 2.46 -17.38
C LYS A 24 0.06 3.34 -18.55
N ARG A 25 -0.83 2.84 -19.39
CA ARG A 25 -1.37 3.59 -20.55
C ARG A 25 -2.07 4.87 -20.10
N THR A 26 -2.93 4.80 -19.08
CA THR A 26 -3.68 5.95 -18.57
C THR A 26 -2.75 6.99 -17.96
N LEU A 27 -1.80 6.56 -17.13
CA LEU A 27 -0.85 7.47 -16.46
C LEU A 27 0.10 8.16 -17.44
N LEU A 28 0.58 7.46 -18.48
CA LEU A 28 1.42 8.08 -19.54
C LEU A 28 0.66 9.13 -20.36
N ARG A 29 -0.67 9.00 -20.48
CA ARG A 29 -1.50 10.05 -21.10
C ARG A 29 -1.65 11.28 -20.23
N LEU A 30 -1.62 11.13 -18.89
CA LEU A 30 -1.65 12.25 -17.96
C LEU A 30 -0.29 12.98 -17.91
N ASN A 31 0.82 12.23 -17.90
CA ASN A 31 2.14 12.81 -17.90
C ASN A 31 3.15 11.88 -18.58
N SER A 32 3.53 12.19 -19.82
CA SER A 32 4.48 11.41 -20.61
C SER A 32 5.93 11.52 -20.14
N ASN A 33 6.27 12.48 -19.30
CA ASN A 33 7.63 12.68 -18.79
C ASN A 33 7.98 11.74 -17.63
N VAL A 34 7.01 10.99 -17.10
CA VAL A 34 7.24 10.05 -16.00
C VAL A 34 7.57 8.67 -16.56
N LYS A 35 8.69 8.09 -16.09
CA LYS A 35 9.03 6.71 -16.42
C LYS A 35 8.15 5.74 -15.64
N ILE A 36 7.30 5.00 -16.32
CA ILE A 36 6.40 3.99 -15.73
C ILE A 36 6.79 2.60 -16.20
N VAL A 37 7.15 1.74 -15.26
CA VAL A 37 7.41 0.32 -15.50
C VAL A 37 6.25 -0.49 -14.94
N SER A 38 5.63 -1.33 -15.75
CA SER A 38 4.57 -2.24 -15.34
C SER A 38 5.10 -3.67 -15.31
N TYR A 39 4.76 -4.42 -14.27
CA TYR A 39 5.11 -5.82 -14.12
C TYR A 39 3.83 -6.66 -14.17
N GLU A 40 3.69 -7.47 -15.19
CA GLU A 40 2.55 -8.37 -15.35
C GLU A 40 2.81 -9.70 -14.63
N CYS A 41 2.90 -9.63 -13.32
CA CYS A 41 3.14 -10.78 -12.47
C CYS A 41 2.53 -10.61 -11.09
N PHE A 42 2.32 -11.72 -10.40
CA PHE A 42 2.07 -11.71 -8.96
C PHE A 42 3.38 -11.50 -8.20
N LEU A 43 3.34 -10.69 -7.15
CA LEU A 43 4.47 -10.53 -6.26
C LEU A 43 4.65 -11.80 -5.42
N THR A 44 5.83 -12.42 -5.54
CA THR A 44 6.21 -13.64 -4.84
C THR A 44 7.54 -13.46 -4.11
N LYS A 45 7.90 -14.41 -3.22
CA LYS A 45 9.22 -14.40 -2.56
C LYS A 45 10.38 -14.44 -3.54
N ASP A 46 10.18 -15.06 -4.72
CA ASP A 46 11.23 -15.25 -5.72
C ASP A 46 11.50 -13.98 -6.54
N ASN A 47 10.48 -13.17 -6.83
CA ASN A 47 10.60 -11.99 -7.68
C ASN A 47 10.62 -10.64 -6.94
N ALA A 48 10.13 -10.59 -5.70
CA ALA A 48 9.94 -9.33 -4.98
C ALA A 48 11.23 -8.52 -4.82
N ASN A 49 12.34 -9.18 -4.46
CA ASN A 49 13.63 -8.50 -4.30
C ASN A 49 14.12 -7.87 -5.61
N GLU A 50 13.99 -8.60 -6.72
CA GLU A 50 14.41 -8.12 -8.05
C GLU A 50 13.58 -6.92 -8.51
N ILE A 51 12.27 -6.94 -8.23
CA ILE A 51 11.37 -5.84 -8.58
C ILE A 51 11.66 -4.61 -7.71
N ILE A 52 11.84 -4.79 -6.39
CA ILE A 52 11.91 -3.68 -5.43
C ILE A 52 13.27 -3.00 -5.39
N LYS A 53 14.37 -3.71 -5.70
CA LYS A 53 15.75 -3.20 -5.52
C LYS A 53 16.01 -1.85 -6.19
N ASP A 54 15.38 -1.58 -7.32
CA ASP A 54 15.61 -0.41 -8.15
C ASP A 54 14.76 0.81 -7.74
N TYR A 55 13.93 0.68 -6.68
CA TYR A 55 13.07 1.76 -6.18
C TYR A 55 13.56 2.28 -4.82
N ASP A 56 13.32 3.56 -4.54
CA ASP A 56 13.72 4.22 -3.30
C ASP A 56 12.79 3.94 -2.13
N LEU A 57 11.51 3.73 -2.40
CA LEU A 57 10.46 3.41 -1.44
C LEU A 57 9.34 2.57 -2.09
N VAL A 58 8.49 1.99 -1.27
CA VAL A 58 7.37 1.16 -1.71
C VAL A 58 6.07 1.64 -1.08
N ILE A 59 5.02 1.78 -1.89
CA ILE A 59 3.66 2.10 -1.44
C ILE A 59 2.80 0.84 -1.57
N ASP A 60 2.18 0.42 -0.48
CA ASP A 60 1.32 -0.76 -0.40
C ASP A 60 -0.11 -0.45 -0.86
N CYS A 61 -0.50 -1.04 -1.97
CA CYS A 61 -1.88 -1.03 -2.46
C CYS A 61 -2.46 -2.45 -2.56
N LEU A 62 -1.91 -3.39 -1.79
CA LEU A 62 -2.31 -4.80 -1.81
C LEU A 62 -3.59 -5.03 -1.00
N ASP A 63 -4.31 -6.07 -1.38
CA ASP A 63 -5.58 -6.46 -0.76
C ASP A 63 -5.53 -7.80 -0.01
N ASN A 64 -4.34 -8.43 0.09
CA ASN A 64 -4.19 -9.70 0.79
C ASN A 64 -2.96 -9.76 1.69
N TYR A 65 -3.09 -10.50 2.78
CA TYR A 65 -2.04 -10.61 3.81
C TYR A 65 -0.78 -11.28 3.28
N LYS A 66 -0.90 -12.37 2.52
CA LYS A 66 0.25 -13.13 2.02
C LYS A 66 1.21 -12.25 1.19
N ALA A 67 0.68 -11.52 0.22
CA ALA A 67 1.48 -10.63 -0.61
C ALA A 67 2.10 -9.48 0.22
N ARG A 68 1.38 -9.00 1.23
CA ARG A 68 1.86 -7.93 2.12
C ARG A 68 3.04 -8.37 2.99
N TYR A 69 3.05 -9.61 3.49
CA TYR A 69 4.22 -10.16 4.18
C TYR A 69 5.43 -10.31 3.25
N VAL A 70 5.22 -10.79 2.04
CA VAL A 70 6.29 -10.86 1.01
C VAL A 70 6.87 -9.48 0.74
N LEU A 71 6.00 -8.48 0.56
CA LEU A 71 6.40 -7.09 0.33
C LEU A 71 7.21 -6.52 1.49
N ASN A 72 6.70 -6.69 2.73
CA ASN A 72 7.39 -6.26 3.94
C ASN A 72 8.79 -6.88 4.07
N ASP A 73 8.89 -8.20 3.96
CA ASP A 73 10.15 -8.92 4.16
C ASP A 73 11.20 -8.51 3.13
N SER A 74 10.78 -8.27 1.90
CA SER A 74 11.66 -7.73 0.85
C SER A 74 12.10 -6.29 1.15
N CYS A 75 11.18 -5.43 1.63
CA CYS A 75 11.52 -4.07 2.03
C CYS A 75 12.50 -4.04 3.23
N VAL A 76 12.31 -4.92 4.21
CA VAL A 76 13.25 -5.08 5.34
C VAL A 76 14.63 -5.49 4.83
N LYS A 77 14.70 -6.55 4.00
CA LYS A 77 15.95 -7.07 3.43
C LYS A 77 16.71 -6.02 2.62
N LEU A 78 15.98 -5.25 1.81
CA LEU A 78 16.54 -4.22 0.92
C LEU A 78 16.67 -2.86 1.60
N LYS A 79 16.28 -2.73 2.87
CA LYS A 79 16.27 -1.46 3.64
C LYS A 79 15.49 -0.35 2.92
N LYS A 80 14.34 -0.68 2.32
CA LYS A 80 13.48 0.29 1.63
C LYS A 80 12.34 0.71 2.55
N PRO A 81 12.03 2.01 2.65
CA PRO A 81 10.81 2.48 3.30
C PRO A 81 9.57 1.81 2.70
N PHE A 82 8.66 1.40 3.58
CA PHE A 82 7.42 0.73 3.22
C PHE A 82 6.24 1.51 3.77
N ILE A 83 5.47 2.14 2.89
CA ILE A 83 4.29 2.93 3.26
C ILE A 83 3.06 2.02 3.17
N TYR A 84 2.69 1.49 4.32
CA TYR A 84 1.53 0.61 4.49
C TYR A 84 0.23 1.38 4.35
N GLY A 85 -0.73 0.80 3.62
CA GLY A 85 -2.12 1.26 3.56
C GLY A 85 -3.07 0.06 3.56
N SER A 86 -4.13 0.14 4.34
CA SER A 86 -5.18 -0.88 4.36
C SER A 86 -6.55 -0.23 4.52
N ILE A 87 -7.53 -0.83 3.88
CA ILE A 87 -8.91 -0.37 3.90
C ILE A 87 -9.86 -1.56 4.10
N GLY A 88 -10.93 -1.33 4.82
CA GLY A 88 -11.99 -2.32 4.98
C GLY A 88 -13.24 -1.66 5.53
N ASP A 89 -14.40 -1.96 4.94
CA ASP A 89 -15.68 -1.33 5.27
C ASP A 89 -15.58 0.21 5.23
N ARG A 90 -15.62 0.87 6.36
CA ARG A 90 -15.47 2.33 6.55
C ARG A 90 -14.19 2.74 7.26
N LYS A 91 -13.28 1.78 7.49
CA LYS A 91 -12.04 1.98 8.26
C LYS A 91 -10.81 1.92 7.37
N GLY A 92 -9.89 2.85 7.58
CA GLY A 92 -8.60 2.90 6.92
C GLY A 92 -7.46 2.86 7.92
N GLN A 93 -6.33 2.33 7.47
CA GLN A 93 -5.08 2.25 8.23
C GLN A 93 -3.91 2.74 7.38
N LEU A 94 -2.95 3.37 8.03
CA LEU A 94 -1.74 3.88 7.40
C LEU A 94 -0.58 3.85 8.40
N ALA A 95 0.60 3.43 7.95
CA ALA A 95 1.84 3.49 8.71
C ALA A 95 3.05 3.61 7.77
N VAL A 96 4.17 4.12 8.27
CA VAL A 96 5.44 4.11 7.56
C VAL A 96 6.41 3.17 8.29
N PHE A 97 6.78 2.09 7.64
CA PHE A 97 7.69 1.07 8.12
C PHE A 97 9.08 1.19 7.48
N ASN A 98 10.07 0.58 8.10
CA ASN A 98 11.46 0.49 7.61
C ASN A 98 12.11 1.85 7.33
N TYR A 99 11.75 2.90 8.07
CA TYR A 99 12.29 4.25 7.90
C TYR A 99 12.92 4.79 9.18
N GLY A 100 14.16 5.26 9.11
CA GLY A 100 14.90 5.81 10.23
C GLY A 100 15.80 4.82 10.98
N LYS A 101 16.15 5.13 12.24
CA LYS A 101 17.00 4.28 13.08
C LYS A 101 16.15 3.27 13.82
N LYS A 102 16.50 1.97 13.75
CA LYS A 102 15.76 0.86 14.37
C LYS A 102 14.27 0.94 14.06
N PRO A 103 13.87 0.90 12.80
CA PRO A 103 12.47 1.09 12.42
C PRO A 103 11.63 -0.15 12.73
N ALA A 104 10.36 0.07 13.11
CA ALA A 104 9.37 -0.99 13.08
C ALA A 104 9.09 -1.46 11.64
N ASN A 105 8.56 -2.66 11.52
CA ASN A 105 8.12 -3.24 10.26
C ASN A 105 6.71 -3.85 10.41
N TYR A 106 6.13 -4.33 9.33
CA TYR A 106 4.78 -4.87 9.34
C TYR A 106 4.58 -6.02 10.33
N ARG A 107 5.61 -6.84 10.58
CA ARG A 107 5.55 -7.96 11.55
C ARG A 107 5.49 -7.50 13.01
N ASN A 108 5.96 -6.31 13.33
CA ASN A 108 5.75 -5.73 14.66
C ASN A 108 4.29 -5.42 14.94
N LEU A 109 3.54 -5.01 13.92
CA LEU A 109 2.10 -4.73 14.03
C LEU A 109 1.26 -6.01 13.89
N PHE A 110 1.67 -6.94 13.02
CA PHE A 110 0.97 -8.18 12.69
C PHE A 110 1.91 -9.38 12.79
N PRO A 111 2.19 -9.89 13.99
CA PRO A 111 3.18 -10.96 14.17
C PRO A 111 2.72 -12.35 13.67
N ASN A 112 1.41 -12.61 13.66
CA ASN A 112 0.85 -13.93 13.38
C ASN A 112 0.48 -14.09 11.89
N GLU A 113 1.49 -14.29 11.02
CA GLU A 113 1.29 -14.45 9.57
C GLU A 113 0.31 -15.60 9.24
N GLU A 114 0.54 -16.77 9.83
CA GLU A 114 -0.25 -17.97 9.51
C GLU A 114 -1.74 -17.77 9.82
N GLU A 115 -2.05 -17.18 10.96
CA GLU A 115 -3.42 -16.89 11.37
C GLU A 115 -4.11 -15.92 10.40
N LEU A 116 -3.43 -14.82 10.07
CA LEU A 116 -3.98 -13.80 9.18
C LEU A 116 -4.14 -14.30 7.74
N VAL A 117 -3.19 -15.06 7.25
CA VAL A 117 -3.27 -15.66 5.90
C VAL A 117 -4.40 -16.68 5.85
N LYS A 118 -4.58 -17.50 6.90
CA LYS A 118 -5.68 -18.47 7.00
C LYS A 118 -7.05 -17.80 7.11
N LYS A 119 -7.14 -16.72 7.89
CA LYS A 119 -8.38 -15.95 8.05
C LYS A 119 -8.81 -15.30 6.73
N GLY A 120 -7.84 -14.94 5.87
CA GLY A 120 -8.11 -14.27 4.60
C GLY A 120 -8.75 -12.89 4.76
N ASN A 121 -9.07 -12.27 3.65
CA ASN A 121 -9.82 -11.02 3.67
C ASN A 121 -11.30 -11.31 3.90
N THR A 122 -11.84 -10.83 5.00
CA THR A 122 -13.30 -10.77 5.19
C THR A 122 -13.84 -9.61 4.36
N ASN A 123 -14.15 -9.87 3.09
CA ASN A 123 -14.70 -8.85 2.18
C ASN A 123 -16.11 -8.40 2.62
N LYS A 124 -16.17 -7.39 3.46
CA LYS A 124 -17.43 -6.71 3.82
C LYS A 124 -17.76 -5.54 2.89
N GLY A 125 -17.17 -5.48 1.72
CA GLY A 125 -17.25 -4.29 0.87
C GLY A 125 -16.29 -3.17 1.34
N VAL A 126 -16.16 -2.13 0.55
CA VAL A 126 -15.33 -0.95 0.85
C VAL A 126 -16.06 0.29 0.36
N LEU A 127 -16.18 1.28 1.23
CA LEU A 127 -16.69 2.60 0.86
C LEU A 127 -15.72 3.24 -0.15
N GLY A 128 -16.22 3.60 -1.36
CA GLY A 128 -15.38 4.02 -2.49
C GLY A 128 -14.48 5.23 -2.26
N ILE A 129 -14.84 6.13 -1.35
CA ILE A 129 -14.02 7.30 -1.00
C ILE A 129 -12.81 6.95 -0.12
N LEU A 130 -12.86 5.85 0.62
CA LEU A 130 -11.81 5.47 1.59
C LEU A 130 -10.45 5.20 0.93
N PRO A 131 -10.35 4.47 -0.21
CA PRO A 131 -9.08 4.31 -0.92
C PRO A 131 -8.46 5.64 -1.35
N SER A 132 -9.27 6.62 -1.75
CA SER A 132 -8.78 7.95 -2.15
C SER A 132 -8.16 8.70 -0.97
N ILE A 133 -8.78 8.62 0.22
CA ILE A 133 -8.25 9.23 1.45
C ILE A 133 -6.92 8.57 1.82
N ILE A 134 -6.90 7.24 1.99
CA ILE A 134 -5.70 6.51 2.41
C ILE A 134 -4.60 6.63 1.36
N GLY A 135 -4.92 6.48 0.07
CA GLY A 135 -3.94 6.63 -1.02
C GLY A 135 -3.31 8.01 -1.07
N SER A 136 -4.10 9.08 -0.91
CA SER A 136 -3.57 10.45 -0.85
C SER A 136 -2.65 10.67 0.36
N MET A 137 -3.00 10.09 1.51
CA MET A 137 -2.15 10.14 2.70
C MET A 137 -0.86 9.34 2.52
N GLN A 138 -0.90 8.16 1.86
CA GLN A 138 0.31 7.40 1.53
C GLN A 138 1.25 8.21 0.62
N VAL A 139 0.71 8.87 -0.40
CA VAL A 139 1.50 9.75 -1.29
C VAL A 139 2.11 10.91 -0.52
N ASN A 140 1.38 11.52 0.42
CA ASN A 140 1.90 12.58 1.28
C ASN A 140 3.11 12.12 2.10
N GLU A 141 3.06 10.92 2.71
CA GLU A 141 4.21 10.37 3.43
C GLU A 141 5.38 10.04 2.47
N ALA A 142 5.09 9.56 1.25
CA ALA A 142 6.12 9.34 0.22
C ALA A 142 6.83 10.65 -0.14
N ILE A 143 6.08 11.74 -0.35
CA ILE A 143 6.64 13.07 -0.63
C ILE A 143 7.54 13.53 0.52
N LYS A 144 7.12 13.37 1.78
CA LYS A 144 7.94 13.72 2.95
C LYS A 144 9.27 12.96 2.98
N ILE A 145 9.25 11.65 2.69
CA ILE A 145 10.47 10.83 2.59
C ILE A 145 11.40 11.36 1.50
N ILE A 146 10.87 11.59 0.30
CA ILE A 146 11.64 12.06 -0.87
C ILE A 146 12.22 13.43 -0.62
N THR A 147 11.45 14.34 -0.02
CA THR A 147 11.87 15.73 0.25
C THR A 147 12.57 15.88 1.60
N LYS A 148 12.86 14.77 2.30
CA LYS A 148 13.55 14.75 3.61
C LYS A 148 12.85 15.61 4.69
N GLN A 149 11.53 15.65 4.66
CA GLN A 149 10.72 16.28 5.69
C GLN A 149 10.46 15.31 6.85
N GLU A 150 9.88 15.82 7.93
CA GLU A 150 9.48 14.99 9.07
C GLU A 150 8.38 14.00 8.69
N VAL A 151 8.63 12.71 8.91
CA VAL A 151 7.68 11.61 8.65
C VAL A 151 6.96 11.28 9.96
N THR A 152 5.78 11.86 10.13
CA THR A 152 5.01 11.78 11.39
C THR A 152 4.36 10.43 11.66
N LEU A 153 4.21 9.59 10.62
CA LEU A 153 3.65 8.23 10.72
C LEU A 153 4.71 7.13 10.75
N LYS A 154 5.97 7.52 10.96
CA LYS A 154 7.03 6.56 11.26
C LYS A 154 6.72 5.83 12.57
N ASP A 155 6.81 4.49 12.54
CA ASP A 155 6.55 3.62 13.69
C ASP A 155 5.21 3.93 14.41
N THR A 156 4.24 4.44 13.66
CA THR A 156 2.92 4.85 14.15
C THR A 156 1.84 4.33 13.23
N LEU A 157 0.89 3.59 13.78
CA LEU A 157 -0.34 3.22 13.08
C LEU A 157 -1.35 4.37 13.22
N PHE A 158 -1.68 4.99 12.09
CA PHE A 158 -2.83 5.88 11.97
C PHE A 158 -4.04 5.07 11.54
N MET A 159 -5.18 5.32 12.19
CA MET A 159 -6.47 4.74 11.84
C MET A 159 -7.50 5.84 11.65
N ILE A 160 -8.36 5.68 10.66
CA ILE A 160 -9.55 6.51 10.43
C ILE A 160 -10.79 5.64 10.39
N ASP A 161 -11.84 6.07 11.05
CA ASP A 161 -13.19 5.49 10.97
C ASP A 161 -14.15 6.55 10.39
N LEU A 162 -14.56 6.33 9.13
CA LEU A 162 -15.45 7.27 8.43
C LEU A 162 -16.92 7.16 8.88
N GLN A 163 -17.27 6.18 9.70
CA GLN A 163 -18.62 6.11 10.25
C GLN A 163 -18.83 7.18 11.30
N ASN A 164 -17.82 7.39 12.15
CA ASN A 164 -17.88 8.35 13.27
C ASN A 164 -17.03 9.60 13.03
N ASN A 165 -16.29 9.66 11.89
CA ASN A 165 -15.30 10.70 11.58
C ASN A 165 -14.19 10.78 12.63
N GLU A 166 -13.79 9.64 13.19
CA GLU A 166 -12.76 9.56 14.22
C GLU A 166 -11.41 9.17 13.63
N THR A 167 -10.35 9.69 14.24
CA THR A 167 -8.97 9.29 13.93
C THR A 167 -8.24 8.90 15.19
N MET A 168 -7.38 7.88 15.10
CA MET A 168 -6.56 7.39 16.21
C MET A 168 -5.13 7.16 15.75
N LYS A 169 -4.17 7.30 16.67
CA LYS A 169 -2.76 6.97 16.45
C LYS A 169 -2.26 6.05 17.55
N PHE A 170 -1.56 5.00 17.16
CA PHE A 170 -0.97 4.03 18.08
C PHE A 170 0.52 3.88 17.77
N PHE A 171 1.35 3.96 18.79
CA PHE A 171 2.77 3.68 18.65
C PHE A 171 2.99 2.18 18.44
N ILE A 172 3.84 1.84 17.47
CA ILE A 172 4.20 0.45 17.17
C ILE A 172 5.49 0.14 17.92
N SER A 173 5.43 -0.76 18.90
CA SER A 173 6.60 -1.24 19.63
C SER A 173 7.48 -2.13 18.74
N HIS A 174 8.78 -2.09 19.01
CA HIS A 174 9.81 -2.88 18.31
C HIS A 174 9.95 -4.28 18.91
#